data_3cb6ffd3b16bb84ba90aaefafb41bf88
#
_entry.id   3cb6ffd3b16bb84ba90aaefafb41bf88
#
_cell.length_a   1.000
_cell.length_b   1.000
_cell.length_c   1.000
_cell.angle_alpha   90.00
_cell.angle_beta   90.00
_cell.angle_gamma   90.00
#
_symmetry.space_group_name_H-M   'P 1'
#
loop_
_entity.id
_entity.type
_entity.pdbx_description
1 polymer ?
#
loop_
_entity_poly.entity_id
_entity_poly.type
_entity_poly.pdbx_seq_one_letter_code
_entity_poly.pdbx_strand_id
1 'polypeptide(L)'
;MCNRRIRWSLAAAVFSSFLFVRASPALPTVPHAAPHESRAVSAIDATLGISVTRSVVPTKLYAALAMYVPSFSRQTGLACSACHYQFPQLTPFGRLFKLNGYTLTSLSTIGQPGDSVGRETLKLASIPPLAAMVVTGLTQTARAQPATQNATIGFPQELSLFVAGQITPHVGIFTQFTYAAADAAIGIDNVDLRWAKHVSLADRDVLLGVTLNNNPTVQDVWNTAPAWTFPFMSSEVAPTPAAGTLIDGALGQQVAGLGAYSLWDNTLYTEVTAYRSAPQGSTEPLDASASNVTKGVIPYWRVALQHAGATTYGMIGTYGFAARLYPQGVSGPTNDYTDAAVDAQIENHSGARTWIGRAAFIHERQTLSAFTAAAPAEAENLNETLSTLRTNITFEPSLRYALTAGYFQTTGTSDAILFAPAPVTGSRTGSPNSRGGIGELAVNPWQNTRFALQYIFYTLFNGASNNYDAAGRKAADNNTLFAYLWFAF
;
A
#
# COMPACT_ATOMS: atom_id res chain seq x y z
N MET A 1 -31.45 5.90 -28.43
CA MET A 1 -31.61 4.77 -27.47
C MET A 1 -30.88 3.48 -27.89
N CYS A 2 -30.07 3.49 -28.92
CA CYS A 2 -29.46 2.24 -29.47
C CYS A 2 -27.96 2.03 -29.09
N ASN A 3 -27.30 2.94 -28.38
CA ASN A 3 -25.84 2.89 -28.18
C ASN A 3 -25.38 2.35 -26.81
N ARG A 4 -26.31 1.97 -25.91
CA ARG A 4 -25.92 1.46 -24.57
C ARG A 4 -25.64 -0.04 -24.50
N ARG A 5 -26.17 -0.84 -25.43
CA ARG A 5 -26.02 -2.31 -25.38
C ARG A 5 -24.70 -2.84 -25.94
N ILE A 6 -24.01 -2.07 -26.80
CA ILE A 6 -22.76 -2.52 -27.46
C ILE A 6 -21.55 -2.37 -26.53
N ARG A 7 -21.56 -1.40 -25.57
CA ARG A 7 -20.40 -1.10 -24.69
C ARG A 7 -20.17 -2.15 -23.59
N TRP A 8 -21.20 -2.82 -23.11
CA TRP A 8 -21.06 -3.90 -22.11
C TRP A 8 -20.52 -5.20 -22.70
N SER A 9 -20.71 -5.41 -24.00
CA SER A 9 -20.25 -6.61 -24.69
C SER A 9 -18.74 -6.70 -24.82
N LEU A 10 -18.03 -5.54 -24.92
CA LEU A 10 -16.57 -5.54 -25.09
C LEU A 10 -15.86 -5.87 -23.77
N ALA A 11 -16.30 -5.32 -22.64
CA ALA A 11 -15.71 -5.63 -21.33
C ALA A 11 -15.95 -7.10 -20.93
N ALA A 12 -17.14 -7.64 -21.24
CA ALA A 12 -17.46 -9.05 -21.02
C ALA A 12 -16.68 -9.98 -21.96
N ALA A 13 -16.42 -9.56 -23.21
CA ALA A 13 -15.68 -10.36 -24.18
C ALA A 13 -14.18 -10.47 -23.82
N VAL A 14 -13.57 -9.42 -23.30
CA VAL A 14 -12.18 -9.47 -22.82
C VAL A 14 -12.04 -10.41 -21.65
N PHE A 15 -13.00 -10.40 -20.72
CA PHE A 15 -12.98 -11.30 -19.55
C PHE A 15 -13.29 -12.76 -19.91
N SER A 16 -14.18 -13.02 -20.87
CA SER A 16 -14.51 -14.36 -21.35
C SER A 16 -13.37 -15.02 -22.12
N SER A 17 -12.57 -14.25 -22.85
CA SER A 17 -11.45 -14.78 -23.64
C SER A 17 -10.30 -15.32 -22.80
N PHE A 18 -10.13 -14.83 -21.56
CA PHE A 18 -9.09 -15.29 -20.62
C PHE A 18 -9.49 -16.51 -19.76
N LEU A 19 -10.78 -16.88 -19.72
CA LEU A 19 -11.26 -18.03 -18.94
C LEU A 19 -11.06 -19.39 -19.64
N PHE A 20 -10.69 -19.42 -20.93
CA PHE A 20 -10.51 -20.64 -21.73
C PHE A 20 -9.05 -20.96 -22.09
N VAL A 21 -8.10 -20.81 -21.17
CA VAL A 21 -6.78 -21.41 -21.35
C VAL A 21 -6.86 -22.88 -20.95
N ARG A 22 -6.95 -23.77 -21.92
CA ARG A 22 -6.90 -25.21 -21.75
C ARG A 22 -5.58 -25.63 -21.06
N ALA A 23 -5.69 -26.50 -20.08
CA ALA A 23 -4.55 -27.16 -19.45
C ALA A 23 -3.72 -27.90 -20.49
N SER A 24 -2.43 -27.61 -20.56
CA SER A 24 -1.45 -28.39 -21.34
C SER A 24 -1.13 -29.72 -20.66
N PRO A 25 -0.77 -30.77 -21.41
CA PRO A 25 -0.58 -32.11 -20.89
C PRO A 25 0.63 -32.25 -20.00
N ALA A 26 0.60 -33.26 -19.12
CA ALA A 26 1.60 -33.59 -18.11
C ALA A 26 2.99 -33.89 -18.70
N LEU A 27 4.01 -33.31 -18.06
CA LEU A 27 5.42 -33.64 -18.34
C LEU A 27 5.88 -34.86 -17.53
N PRO A 28 6.86 -35.62 -18.01
CA PRO A 28 7.30 -36.93 -17.46
C PRO A 28 7.98 -36.83 -16.09
N THR A 29 7.79 -37.86 -15.27
CA THR A 29 8.30 -38.03 -13.91
C THR A 29 9.81 -38.32 -13.88
N VAL A 30 10.55 -37.68 -12.96
CA VAL A 30 11.98 -37.90 -12.66
C VAL A 30 12.15 -38.27 -11.18
N PRO A 31 13.10 -39.16 -10.79
CA PRO A 31 13.17 -39.77 -9.46
C PRO A 31 13.58 -38.81 -8.33
N HIS A 32 13.10 -39.13 -7.13
CA HIS A 32 13.23 -38.35 -5.90
C HIS A 32 14.63 -38.35 -5.30
N ALA A 33 15.11 -37.17 -4.91
CA ALA A 33 16.11 -36.96 -3.86
C ALA A 33 15.43 -36.35 -2.62
N ALA A 34 15.84 -36.80 -1.43
CA ALA A 34 15.22 -36.40 -0.16
C ALA A 34 15.39 -34.90 0.15
N PRO A 35 14.38 -34.24 0.75
CA PRO A 35 14.42 -32.81 1.03
C PRO A 35 15.26 -32.49 2.26
N HIS A 36 16.18 -31.52 2.13
CA HIS A 36 16.83 -30.89 3.28
C HIS A 36 15.83 -29.94 3.97
N GLU A 37 15.49 -30.23 5.21
CA GLU A 37 14.71 -29.30 6.06
C GLU A 37 15.54 -28.08 6.44
N SER A 38 15.05 -26.88 6.14
CA SER A 38 15.71 -25.67 6.59
C SER A 38 15.41 -25.45 8.10
N ARG A 39 16.43 -25.34 8.92
CA ARG A 39 16.32 -25.05 10.36
C ARG A 39 15.51 -23.80 10.69
N ALA A 40 15.40 -22.86 9.75
CA ALA A 40 14.64 -21.61 9.94
C ALA A 40 13.13 -21.83 10.06
N VAL A 41 12.55 -22.78 9.29
CA VAL A 41 11.10 -23.04 9.31
C VAL A 41 10.70 -23.73 10.62
N SER A 42 11.52 -24.65 11.14
CA SER A 42 11.24 -25.32 12.41
C SER A 42 11.35 -24.38 13.63
N ALA A 43 12.23 -23.39 13.57
CA ALA A 43 12.33 -22.35 14.62
C ALA A 43 11.11 -21.41 14.65
N ILE A 44 10.54 -21.09 13.47
CA ILE A 44 9.35 -20.25 13.34
C ILE A 44 8.11 -20.97 13.88
N ASP A 45 7.92 -22.25 13.56
CA ASP A 45 6.81 -23.07 14.07
C ASP A 45 6.83 -23.15 15.62
N ALA A 46 8.00 -23.26 16.21
CA ALA A 46 8.16 -23.35 17.65
C ALA A 46 7.90 -22.00 18.37
N THR A 47 8.18 -20.87 17.71
CA THR A 47 8.08 -19.53 18.33
C THR A 47 6.69 -18.92 18.15
N LEU A 48 5.96 -19.26 17.08
CA LEU A 48 4.72 -18.58 16.72
C LEU A 48 3.45 -19.44 16.89
N GLY A 49 3.57 -20.76 17.12
CA GLY A 49 2.43 -21.67 17.18
C GLY A 49 1.59 -21.70 15.89
N ILE A 50 2.15 -21.26 14.75
CA ILE A 50 1.48 -21.19 13.47
C ILE A 50 1.86 -22.40 12.64
N SER A 51 0.91 -23.30 12.39
CA SER A 51 1.10 -24.43 11.48
C SER A 51 1.08 -23.95 10.03
N VAL A 52 2.24 -23.86 9.39
CA VAL A 52 2.35 -23.57 7.97
C VAL A 52 2.14 -24.88 7.18
N THR A 53 0.95 -25.05 6.59
CA THR A 53 0.67 -26.20 5.71
C THR A 53 1.55 -26.14 4.46
N ARG A 54 2.51 -27.06 4.37
CA ARG A 54 3.39 -27.21 3.20
C ARG A 54 2.62 -27.74 1.98
N SER A 55 2.61 -27.00 0.90
CA SER A 55 2.41 -27.60 -0.43
C SER A 55 3.78 -28.09 -0.95
N VAL A 56 3.94 -29.40 -1.05
CA VAL A 56 5.18 -30.03 -1.53
C VAL A 56 5.23 -29.92 -3.06
N VAL A 57 6.06 -29.01 -3.57
CA VAL A 57 6.39 -28.93 -5.01
C VAL A 57 7.78 -29.54 -5.25
N PRO A 58 8.00 -30.32 -6.31
CA PRO A 58 9.30 -30.98 -6.56
C PRO A 58 10.47 -29.99 -6.70
N THR A 59 11.58 -30.25 -6.05
CA THR A 59 12.76 -29.38 -5.88
C THR A 59 13.36 -28.83 -7.19
N LYS A 60 13.28 -29.56 -8.30
CA LYS A 60 13.77 -29.09 -9.61
C LYS A 60 12.83 -28.11 -10.29
N LEU A 61 11.53 -28.23 -10.07
CA LEU A 61 10.55 -27.25 -10.54
C LEU A 61 10.65 -25.95 -9.73
N TYR A 62 10.97 -26.04 -8.43
CA TYR A 62 11.27 -24.90 -7.58
C TYR A 62 12.45 -24.08 -8.08
N ALA A 63 13.57 -24.73 -8.47
CA ALA A 63 14.76 -24.04 -8.95
C ALA A 63 14.52 -23.32 -10.29
N ALA A 64 13.73 -23.90 -11.19
CA ALA A 64 13.39 -23.28 -12.47
C ALA A 64 12.34 -22.14 -12.31
N LEU A 65 11.37 -22.30 -11.42
CA LEU A 65 10.34 -21.27 -11.13
C LEU A 65 10.85 -20.17 -10.19
N ALA A 66 11.86 -20.46 -9.35
CA ALA A 66 12.46 -19.49 -8.44
C ALA A 66 13.14 -18.32 -9.16
N MET A 67 13.46 -18.45 -10.45
CA MET A 67 14.00 -17.34 -11.26
C MET A 67 12.93 -16.31 -11.67
N TYR A 68 11.64 -16.64 -11.54
CA TYR A 68 10.51 -15.84 -12.01
C TYR A 68 9.58 -15.36 -10.88
N VAL A 69 10.00 -15.45 -9.62
CA VAL A 69 9.21 -14.98 -8.48
C VAL A 69 9.91 -13.82 -7.77
N PRO A 70 9.15 -12.94 -7.09
CA PRO A 70 9.69 -11.76 -6.41
C PRO A 70 10.79 -12.06 -5.39
N SER A 71 11.64 -11.07 -5.12
CA SER A 71 12.85 -11.16 -4.34
C SER A 71 12.67 -11.87 -2.98
N PHE A 72 11.67 -11.51 -2.18
CA PHE A 72 11.45 -12.11 -0.87
C PHE A 72 11.08 -13.61 -0.95
N SER A 73 10.29 -14.02 -1.96
CA SER A 73 10.03 -15.46 -2.19
C SER A 73 11.30 -16.24 -2.50
N ARG A 74 12.22 -15.67 -3.29
CA ARG A 74 13.51 -16.28 -3.57
C ARG A 74 14.39 -16.38 -2.33
N GLN A 75 14.39 -15.33 -1.49
CA GLN A 75 15.22 -15.28 -0.28
C GLN A 75 14.70 -16.20 0.84
N THR A 76 13.41 -16.32 0.99
CA THR A 76 12.79 -17.13 2.06
C THR A 76 12.54 -18.59 1.64
N GLY A 77 12.43 -18.85 0.35
CA GLY A 77 11.97 -20.13 -0.19
C GLY A 77 10.47 -20.37 0.05
N LEU A 78 9.73 -19.35 0.46
CA LEU A 78 8.30 -19.43 0.76
C LEU A 78 7.46 -18.97 -0.42
N ALA A 79 6.26 -19.54 -0.52
CA ALA A 79 5.25 -19.10 -1.46
C ALA A 79 4.77 -17.68 -1.10
N CYS A 80 4.34 -16.88 -2.10
CA CYS A 80 3.83 -15.52 -1.88
C CYS A 80 2.66 -15.50 -0.88
N SER A 81 1.81 -16.54 -0.90
CA SER A 81 0.68 -16.71 0.02
C SER A 81 1.07 -16.95 1.48
N ALA A 82 2.34 -17.24 1.79
CA ALA A 82 2.79 -17.27 3.18
C ALA A 82 2.82 -15.87 3.80
N CYS A 83 3.17 -14.85 3.00
CA CYS A 83 3.30 -13.46 3.44
C CYS A 83 2.13 -12.58 3.04
N HIS A 84 1.39 -12.92 1.97
CA HIS A 84 0.33 -12.09 1.41
C HIS A 84 -0.98 -12.87 1.22
N TYR A 85 -2.10 -12.26 1.61
CA TYR A 85 -3.42 -12.66 1.13
C TYR A 85 -3.59 -12.25 -0.33
N GLN A 86 -3.46 -10.97 -0.56
CA GLN A 86 -3.34 -10.31 -1.85
C GLN A 86 -2.21 -9.29 -1.74
N PHE A 87 -1.48 -9.00 -2.83
CA PHE A 87 -0.50 -7.93 -2.79
C PHE A 87 -1.17 -6.56 -2.66
N PRO A 88 -0.66 -5.69 -1.76
CA PRO A 88 0.42 -5.85 -0.78
C PRO A 88 -0.04 -6.38 0.60
N GLN A 89 -1.28 -6.81 0.73
CA GLN A 89 -1.93 -7.21 1.97
C GLN A 89 -1.18 -8.34 2.69
N LEU A 90 -0.78 -8.11 3.95
CA LEU A 90 0.05 -9.02 4.71
C LEU A 90 -0.76 -10.01 5.56
N THR A 91 -0.34 -11.28 5.55
CA THR A 91 -0.73 -12.29 6.53
C THR A 91 -0.09 -12.02 7.90
N PRO A 92 -0.49 -12.70 8.99
CA PRO A 92 0.22 -12.60 10.28
C PRO A 92 1.72 -12.86 10.16
N PHE A 93 2.13 -13.85 9.37
CA PHE A 93 3.55 -14.13 9.11
C PHE A 93 4.22 -13.01 8.32
N GLY A 94 3.56 -12.49 7.27
CA GLY A 94 4.08 -11.36 6.49
C GLY A 94 4.29 -10.10 7.34
N ARG A 95 3.40 -9.85 8.30
CA ARG A 95 3.56 -8.76 9.28
C ARG A 95 4.80 -8.92 10.15
N LEU A 96 5.00 -10.12 10.71
CA LEU A 96 6.20 -10.42 11.50
C LEU A 96 7.47 -10.36 10.66
N PHE A 97 7.45 -10.84 9.41
CA PHE A 97 8.57 -10.74 8.49
C PHE A 97 9.00 -9.27 8.27
N LYS A 98 8.03 -8.37 8.02
CA LYS A 98 8.28 -6.94 7.88
C LYS A 98 8.83 -6.33 9.18
N LEU A 99 8.24 -6.65 10.34
CA LEU A 99 8.68 -6.13 11.64
C LEU A 99 10.06 -6.66 12.03
N ASN A 100 10.44 -7.88 11.63
CA ASN A 100 11.80 -8.42 11.80
C ASN A 100 12.81 -7.84 10.80
N GLY A 101 12.50 -6.72 10.16
CA GLY A 101 13.41 -6.04 9.25
C GLY A 101 13.72 -6.81 7.99
N TYR A 102 12.78 -7.62 7.49
CA TYR A 102 12.94 -8.42 6.26
C TYR A 102 14.12 -9.42 6.30
N THR A 103 14.52 -9.90 7.50
CA THR A 103 15.76 -10.67 7.70
C THR A 103 15.55 -12.17 7.88
N LEU A 104 14.29 -12.65 7.93
CA LEU A 104 13.98 -14.08 8.02
C LEU A 104 14.19 -14.74 6.64
N THR A 105 15.44 -15.12 6.33
CA THR A 105 15.78 -15.72 5.03
C THR A 105 16.41 -17.09 5.21
N SER A 106 16.28 -17.95 4.18
CA SER A 106 16.90 -19.27 4.10
C SER A 106 18.01 -19.37 3.04
N LEU A 107 18.36 -18.26 2.39
CA LEU A 107 19.39 -18.27 1.36
C LEU A 107 20.79 -18.50 1.94
N SER A 108 21.55 -19.35 1.23
CA SER A 108 22.99 -19.39 1.38
C SER A 108 23.59 -18.05 0.93
N THR A 109 24.41 -17.45 1.77
CA THR A 109 25.12 -16.22 1.45
C THR A 109 26.53 -16.54 0.94
N ILE A 110 27.01 -15.79 -0.04
CA ILE A 110 28.42 -15.81 -0.44
C ILE A 110 29.14 -14.99 0.65
N GLY A 111 29.75 -15.67 1.62
CA GLY A 111 30.56 -15.04 2.65
C GLY A 111 32.03 -15.14 2.31
N GLN A 112 32.80 -14.04 2.50
CA GLN A 112 34.24 -14.20 2.72
C GLN A 112 34.43 -14.89 4.07
N PRO A 113 35.44 -15.79 4.21
CA PRO A 113 35.85 -16.32 5.52
C PRO A 113 36.08 -15.14 6.46
N GLY A 114 35.52 -15.20 7.67
CA GLY A 114 35.71 -14.14 8.67
C GLY A 114 37.18 -13.86 8.89
N ASP A 115 37.54 -12.60 9.14
CA ASP A 115 38.86 -12.27 9.60
C ASP A 115 39.11 -12.90 10.98
N SER A 116 40.38 -13.03 11.37
CA SER A 116 40.81 -13.64 12.63
C SER A 116 40.29 -12.93 13.88
N VAL A 117 39.51 -11.86 13.74
CA VAL A 117 38.95 -11.03 14.83
C VAL A 117 37.45 -11.28 15.04
N GLY A 118 36.83 -12.22 14.28
CA GLY A 118 35.42 -12.61 14.49
C GLY A 118 34.40 -11.53 14.07
N ARG A 119 34.78 -10.55 13.25
CA ARG A 119 33.82 -9.59 12.71
C ARG A 119 32.88 -10.31 11.70
N GLU A 120 31.59 -10.13 11.87
CA GLU A 120 30.63 -10.56 10.86
C GLU A 120 30.92 -9.84 9.54
N THR A 121 31.42 -10.58 8.55
CA THR A 121 31.64 -10.05 7.22
C THR A 121 30.30 -9.83 6.52
N LEU A 122 30.25 -8.83 5.64
CA LEU A 122 29.09 -8.57 4.79
C LEU A 122 28.73 -9.83 3.99
N LYS A 123 27.56 -10.40 4.26
CA LYS A 123 27.07 -11.59 3.56
C LYS A 123 26.31 -11.14 2.33
N LEU A 124 26.89 -11.29 1.16
CA LEU A 124 26.20 -11.04 -0.10
C LEU A 124 25.23 -12.18 -0.40
N ALA A 125 23.97 -11.84 -0.72
CA ALA A 125 23.03 -12.82 -1.24
C ALA A 125 23.54 -13.37 -2.58
N SER A 126 23.48 -14.69 -2.76
CA SER A 126 23.87 -15.34 -4.01
C SER A 126 22.95 -14.99 -5.19
N ILE A 127 21.77 -14.46 -4.90
CA ILE A 127 20.76 -14.00 -5.87
C ILE A 127 20.52 -12.51 -5.62
N PRO A 128 20.53 -11.64 -6.65
CA PRO A 128 20.26 -10.23 -6.50
C PRO A 128 18.91 -9.98 -5.82
N PRO A 129 18.79 -9.06 -4.85
CA PRO A 129 17.55 -8.75 -4.15
C PRO A 129 16.62 -7.85 -4.98
N LEU A 130 16.47 -8.17 -6.27
CA LEU A 130 15.69 -7.43 -7.25
C LEU A 130 14.38 -8.14 -7.56
N ALA A 131 13.33 -7.39 -7.76
CA ALA A 131 12.06 -7.84 -8.31
C ALA A 131 11.48 -6.74 -9.19
N ALA A 132 10.61 -7.10 -10.12
CA ALA A 132 9.89 -6.12 -10.92
C ALA A 132 8.39 -6.40 -10.89
N MET A 133 7.61 -5.35 -11.17
CA MET A 133 6.15 -5.41 -11.24
C MET A 133 5.69 -4.61 -12.46
N VAL A 134 4.72 -5.15 -13.19
CA VAL A 134 4.05 -4.47 -14.29
C VAL A 134 2.56 -4.44 -14.01
N VAL A 135 1.98 -3.28 -14.12
CA VAL A 135 0.53 -3.08 -14.09
C VAL A 135 0.08 -2.54 -15.44
N THR A 136 -0.96 -3.13 -15.98
CA THR A 136 -1.67 -2.61 -17.15
C THR A 136 -3.16 -2.61 -16.84
N GLY A 137 -3.88 -1.61 -17.32
CA GLY A 137 -5.29 -1.47 -16.98
C GLY A 137 -6.11 -0.79 -18.06
N LEU A 138 -7.40 -1.10 -18.05
CA LEU A 138 -8.43 -0.43 -18.84
C LEU A 138 -9.30 0.38 -17.89
N THR A 139 -9.35 1.68 -18.08
CA THR A 139 -10.21 2.59 -17.32
C THR A 139 -11.35 3.09 -18.15
N GLN A 140 -12.58 2.94 -17.64
CA GLN A 140 -13.77 3.53 -18.22
C GLN A 140 -14.59 4.26 -17.16
N THR A 141 -14.81 5.55 -17.34
CA THR A 141 -15.72 6.36 -16.51
C THR A 141 -17.13 6.37 -17.11
N ALA A 142 -18.15 6.57 -16.28
CA ALA A 142 -19.54 6.65 -16.73
C ALA A 142 -19.76 7.79 -17.74
N ARG A 143 -19.03 8.89 -17.58
CA ARG A 143 -18.96 10.00 -18.55
C ARG A 143 -17.49 10.36 -18.79
N ALA A 144 -17.07 10.46 -20.04
CA ALA A 144 -15.72 10.90 -20.40
C ALA A 144 -15.39 12.25 -19.71
N GLN A 145 -14.13 12.42 -19.37
CA GLN A 145 -13.62 13.74 -18.95
C GLN A 145 -13.51 14.65 -20.17
N PRO A 146 -13.56 15.97 -19.99
CA PRO A 146 -13.39 16.91 -21.10
C PRO A 146 -12.05 16.67 -21.83
N ALA A 147 -12.08 16.71 -23.15
CA ALA A 147 -10.92 16.55 -24.04
C ALA A 147 -10.13 15.23 -23.85
N THR A 148 -10.73 14.19 -23.26
CA THR A 148 -10.09 12.89 -23.09
C THR A 148 -10.85 11.78 -23.82
N GLN A 149 -10.11 10.73 -24.17
CA GLN A 149 -10.69 9.48 -24.64
C GLN A 149 -11.17 8.68 -23.42
N ASN A 150 -12.39 8.13 -23.46
CA ASN A 150 -12.86 7.14 -22.48
C ASN A 150 -12.47 5.72 -22.93
N ALA A 151 -12.50 4.75 -22.00
CA ALA A 151 -11.97 3.40 -22.20
C ALA A 151 -10.44 3.42 -22.52
N THR A 152 -9.71 4.18 -21.72
CA THR A 152 -8.26 4.35 -21.85
C THR A 152 -7.52 3.10 -21.39
N ILE A 153 -6.51 2.68 -22.15
CA ILE A 153 -5.61 1.59 -21.80
C ILE A 153 -4.27 2.18 -21.38
N GLY A 154 -3.86 1.91 -20.13
CA GLY A 154 -2.49 2.14 -19.64
C GLY A 154 -1.62 0.90 -19.88
N PHE A 155 -0.57 1.01 -20.71
CA PHE A 155 0.37 -0.08 -20.97
C PHE A 155 1.81 0.43 -21.14
N PRO A 156 2.65 0.25 -20.12
CA PRO A 156 2.24 -0.07 -18.74
C PRO A 156 1.50 1.12 -18.12
N GLN A 157 0.58 0.87 -17.19
CA GLN A 157 0.10 1.91 -16.29
C GLN A 157 1.21 2.23 -15.28
N GLU A 158 1.76 1.19 -14.66
CA GLU A 158 2.91 1.27 -13.76
C GLU A 158 3.95 0.21 -14.12
N LEU A 159 5.21 0.57 -14.00
CA LEU A 159 6.35 -0.35 -14.05
C LEU A 159 7.22 -0.09 -12.84
N SER A 160 7.23 -1.03 -11.88
CA SER A 160 8.01 -0.88 -10.65
C SER A 160 9.21 -1.82 -10.63
N LEU A 161 10.33 -1.30 -10.12
CA LEU A 161 11.53 -2.06 -9.75
C LEU A 161 11.67 -2.04 -8.22
N PHE A 162 11.85 -3.21 -7.63
CA PHE A 162 12.07 -3.35 -6.20
C PHE A 162 13.51 -3.76 -5.92
N VAL A 163 14.12 -3.09 -4.92
CA VAL A 163 15.33 -3.56 -4.24
C VAL A 163 14.91 -3.94 -2.82
N ALA A 164 14.79 -5.25 -2.58
CA ALA A 164 14.16 -5.73 -1.35
C ALA A 164 14.85 -6.99 -0.84
N GLY A 165 15.39 -6.94 0.38
CA GLY A 165 16.09 -8.09 0.96
C GLY A 165 16.83 -7.78 2.24
N GLN A 166 17.40 -8.86 2.78
CA GLN A 166 18.31 -8.82 3.90
C GLN A 166 19.66 -8.20 3.48
N ILE A 167 20.17 -7.26 4.30
CA ILE A 167 21.50 -6.68 4.17
C ILE A 167 22.46 -7.31 5.18
N THR A 168 22.02 -7.42 6.46
CA THR A 168 22.75 -8.10 7.54
C THR A 168 21.77 -9.01 8.33
N PRO A 169 22.21 -9.80 9.29
CA PRO A 169 21.29 -10.62 10.12
C PRO A 169 20.19 -9.83 10.83
N HIS A 170 20.36 -8.51 11.01
CA HIS A 170 19.43 -7.64 11.70
C HIS A 170 18.94 -6.46 10.87
N VAL A 171 19.42 -6.30 9.63
CA VAL A 171 19.09 -5.15 8.77
C VAL A 171 18.59 -5.66 7.43
N GLY A 172 17.45 -5.16 7.01
CA GLY A 172 16.92 -5.38 5.66
C GLY A 172 16.28 -4.12 5.10
N ILE A 173 15.99 -4.17 3.82
CA ILE A 173 15.47 -3.05 3.04
C ILE A 173 14.32 -3.49 2.14
N PHE A 174 13.37 -2.59 1.97
CA PHE A 174 12.37 -2.61 0.90
C PHE A 174 12.37 -1.25 0.23
N THR A 175 12.68 -1.21 -1.06
CA THR A 175 12.65 0.00 -1.87
C THR A 175 11.89 -0.27 -3.16
N GLN A 176 11.03 0.67 -3.55
CA GLN A 176 10.22 0.64 -4.76
C GLN A 176 10.49 1.90 -5.58
N PHE A 177 10.88 1.69 -6.84
CA PHE A 177 10.97 2.71 -7.87
C PHE A 177 9.87 2.46 -8.88
N THR A 178 9.06 3.44 -9.19
CA THR A 178 7.95 3.26 -10.14
C THR A 178 8.02 4.28 -11.26
N TYR A 179 7.91 3.80 -12.49
CA TYR A 179 7.52 4.59 -13.63
C TYR A 179 5.98 4.60 -13.70
N ALA A 180 5.37 5.77 -13.53
CA ALA A 180 3.95 6.01 -13.69
C ALA A 180 3.70 6.62 -15.07
N ALA A 181 2.86 5.98 -15.88
CA ALA A 181 2.63 6.44 -17.25
C ALA A 181 1.86 7.77 -17.31
N ALA A 182 1.00 8.04 -16.32
CA ALA A 182 0.26 9.30 -16.22
C ALA A 182 1.18 10.50 -16.05
N ASP A 183 2.29 10.35 -15.31
CA ASP A 183 3.26 11.41 -15.03
C ASP A 183 4.45 11.39 -16.00
N ALA A 184 4.61 10.29 -16.78
CA ALA A 184 5.75 10.02 -17.65
C ALA A 184 7.10 10.15 -16.89
N ALA A 185 7.13 9.84 -15.61
CA ALA A 185 8.25 10.04 -14.71
C ALA A 185 8.57 8.77 -13.92
N ILE A 186 9.81 8.68 -13.43
CA ILE A 186 10.24 7.66 -12.47
C ILE A 186 10.39 8.32 -11.11
N GLY A 187 9.65 7.81 -10.12
CA GLY A 187 9.74 8.23 -8.73
C GLY A 187 10.30 7.14 -7.83
N ILE A 188 10.69 7.51 -6.62
CA ILE A 188 10.97 6.57 -5.52
C ILE A 188 9.73 6.53 -4.64
N ASP A 189 8.88 5.53 -4.81
CA ASP A 189 7.60 5.47 -4.07
C ASP A 189 7.82 5.23 -2.59
N ASN A 190 8.53 4.15 -2.27
CA ASN A 190 8.73 3.73 -0.89
C ASN A 190 10.16 3.29 -0.65
N VAL A 191 10.73 3.78 0.45
CA VAL A 191 11.97 3.28 1.04
C VAL A 191 11.68 2.95 2.48
N ASP A 192 12.00 1.72 2.90
CA ASP A 192 11.86 1.27 4.28
C ASP A 192 13.07 0.41 4.64
N LEU A 193 14.07 1.03 5.28
CA LEU A 193 15.24 0.36 5.82
C LEU A 193 14.99 0.07 7.30
N ARG A 194 15.11 -1.19 7.71
CA ARG A 194 14.84 -1.62 9.08
C ARG A 194 16.01 -2.35 9.70
N TRP A 195 16.27 -2.01 10.95
CA TRP A 195 17.01 -2.84 11.88
C TRP A 195 16.03 -3.43 12.91
N ALA A 196 16.16 -4.72 13.22
CA ALA A 196 15.30 -5.36 14.21
C ALA A 196 16.04 -6.43 15.01
N LYS A 197 15.67 -6.57 16.29
CA LYS A 197 16.24 -7.56 17.20
C LYS A 197 15.26 -7.96 18.29
N HIS A 198 15.15 -9.27 18.57
CA HIS A 198 14.45 -9.76 19.74
C HIS A 198 15.32 -9.64 20.99
N VAL A 199 14.72 -9.18 22.08
CA VAL A 199 15.33 -9.08 23.41
C VAL A 199 14.33 -9.58 24.44
N SER A 200 14.83 -10.18 25.53
CA SER A 200 14.02 -10.47 26.71
C SER A 200 14.09 -9.27 27.66
N LEU A 201 12.95 -8.67 27.94
CA LEU A 201 12.82 -7.54 28.87
C LEU A 201 11.73 -7.83 29.89
N ALA A 202 12.10 -7.91 31.18
CA ALA A 202 11.19 -8.28 32.27
C ALA A 202 10.42 -9.59 31.96
N ASP A 203 11.16 -10.63 31.54
CA ASP A 203 10.65 -11.97 31.17
C ASP A 203 9.63 -11.99 30.03
N ARG A 204 9.56 -10.93 29.23
CA ARG A 204 8.74 -10.81 28.04
C ARG A 204 9.59 -10.83 26.78
N ASP A 205 9.08 -11.43 25.69
CA ASP A 205 9.68 -11.32 24.38
C ASP A 205 9.32 -9.95 23.78
N VAL A 206 10.35 -9.17 23.45
CA VAL A 206 10.19 -7.84 22.88
C VAL A 206 10.99 -7.76 21.58
N LEU A 207 10.31 -7.57 20.47
CA LEU A 207 10.95 -7.17 19.22
C LEU A 207 11.16 -5.67 19.25
N LEU A 208 12.42 -5.24 19.22
CA LEU A 208 12.81 -3.83 19.05
C LEU A 208 13.23 -3.59 17.61
N GLY A 209 12.84 -2.45 17.06
CA GLY A 209 13.23 -2.08 15.72
C GLY A 209 13.45 -0.58 15.53
N VAL A 210 14.24 -0.27 14.50
CA VAL A 210 14.45 1.10 14.00
C VAL A 210 14.10 1.10 12.52
N THR A 211 13.41 2.14 12.06
CA THR A 211 13.05 2.35 10.64
C THR A 211 13.61 3.66 10.14
N LEU A 212 14.14 3.66 8.93
CA LEU A 212 14.42 4.84 8.13
C LEU A 212 13.58 4.73 6.86
N ASN A 213 12.68 5.69 6.65
CA ASN A 213 11.72 5.62 5.55
C ASN A 213 11.39 7.01 4.98
N ASN A 214 10.76 7.03 3.78
CA ASN A 214 10.43 8.26 3.05
C ASN A 214 8.93 8.54 2.95
N ASN A 215 8.09 7.80 3.68
CA ASN A 215 6.64 7.94 3.58
C ASN A 215 5.98 7.64 4.93
N PRO A 216 5.28 8.62 5.55
CA PRO A 216 4.47 8.34 6.72
C PRO A 216 3.50 7.19 6.44
N THR A 217 3.29 6.34 7.44
CA THR A 217 2.46 5.12 7.38
C THR A 217 3.00 3.94 6.55
N VAL A 218 4.14 4.06 5.84
CA VAL A 218 4.78 2.91 5.16
C VAL A 218 5.15 1.79 6.14
N GLN A 219 5.30 2.13 7.40
CA GLN A 219 5.59 1.20 8.50
C GLN A 219 4.40 0.30 8.82
N ASP A 220 3.17 0.72 8.50
CA ASP A 220 1.98 -0.07 8.79
C ASP A 220 2.10 -1.50 8.27
N VAL A 221 1.71 -2.45 9.12
CA VAL A 221 1.72 -3.87 8.78
C VAL A 221 0.31 -4.46 8.63
N TRP A 222 -0.75 -3.70 8.97
CA TRP A 222 -2.14 -4.17 8.95
C TRP A 222 -2.92 -3.76 7.69
N ASN A 223 -2.33 -2.96 6.81
CA ASN A 223 -2.99 -2.45 5.61
C ASN A 223 -4.26 -1.63 5.91
N THR A 224 -4.24 -0.90 7.01
CA THR A 224 -5.31 0.00 7.47
C THR A 224 -4.91 1.47 7.36
N ALA A 225 -3.61 1.76 7.39
CA ALA A 225 -3.08 3.10 7.24
C ALA A 225 -2.89 3.47 5.75
N PRO A 226 -2.88 4.77 5.41
CA PRO A 226 -3.01 5.24 4.02
C PRO A 226 -2.06 4.64 3.00
N ALA A 227 -0.77 4.45 3.33
CA ALA A 227 0.22 3.95 2.37
C ALA A 227 -0.08 2.53 1.83
N TRP A 228 -0.82 1.72 2.59
CA TRP A 228 -1.07 0.32 2.26
C TRP A 228 -2.56 -0.07 2.26
N THR A 229 -3.48 0.90 2.35
CA THR A 229 -4.91 0.64 2.44
C THR A 229 -5.51 0.16 1.11
N PHE A 230 -6.70 -0.46 1.19
CA PHE A 230 -7.49 -0.79 0.00
C PHE A 230 -8.17 0.48 -0.57
N PRO A 231 -8.24 0.65 -1.90
CA PRO A 231 -7.81 -0.25 -2.97
C PRO A 231 -6.29 -0.29 -3.14
N PHE A 232 -5.75 -1.49 -3.37
CA PHE A 232 -4.31 -1.69 -3.53
C PHE A 232 -3.80 -1.27 -4.91
N MET A 233 -4.69 -1.19 -5.88
CA MET A 233 -4.51 -0.64 -7.21
C MET A 233 -5.72 0.18 -7.59
N SER A 234 -5.51 1.28 -8.27
CA SER A 234 -6.57 2.16 -8.79
C SER A 234 -6.18 2.71 -10.15
N SER A 235 -7.17 3.24 -10.86
CA SER A 235 -6.91 3.94 -12.12
C SER A 235 -6.21 5.26 -11.85
N GLU A 236 -5.13 5.56 -12.57
CA GLU A 236 -4.42 6.85 -12.51
C GLU A 236 -5.15 7.97 -13.24
N VAL A 237 -6.08 7.62 -14.13
CA VAL A 237 -6.78 8.60 -14.97
C VAL A 237 -8.24 8.82 -14.59
N ALA A 238 -8.77 8.10 -13.61
CA ALA A 238 -10.12 8.31 -13.12
C ALA A 238 -10.19 9.55 -12.20
N PRO A 239 -11.30 10.32 -12.24
CA PRO A 239 -11.50 11.42 -11.32
C PRO A 239 -11.52 10.94 -9.87
N THR A 240 -10.76 11.64 -9.01
CA THR A 240 -10.75 11.44 -7.55
C THR A 240 -11.28 12.67 -6.84
N PRO A 241 -11.87 12.54 -5.62
CA PRO A 241 -12.26 13.69 -4.80
C PRO A 241 -11.09 14.62 -4.54
N ALA A 242 -11.35 15.93 -4.48
CA ALA A 242 -10.32 16.96 -4.32
C ALA A 242 -9.69 16.96 -2.91
N ALA A 243 -10.42 16.51 -1.89
CA ALA A 243 -10.00 16.59 -0.50
C ALA A 243 -9.50 15.24 0.03
N GLY A 244 -8.36 15.26 0.69
CA GLY A 244 -7.80 14.17 1.48
C GLY A 244 -7.03 14.72 2.68
N THR A 245 -6.96 13.96 3.78
CA THR A 245 -6.14 14.32 4.94
C THR A 245 -4.65 14.28 4.57
N LEU A 246 -3.82 15.09 5.22
CA LEU A 246 -2.39 15.17 4.91
C LEU A 246 -1.67 13.83 5.08
N ILE A 247 -2.04 13.04 6.10
CA ILE A 247 -1.48 11.71 6.33
C ILE A 247 -1.84 10.71 5.21
N ASP A 248 -2.80 11.04 4.38
CA ASP A 248 -3.32 10.19 3.29
C ASP A 248 -2.43 10.24 2.02
N GLY A 249 -1.12 10.28 2.21
CA GLY A 249 -0.13 10.16 1.16
C GLY A 249 0.52 11.47 0.71
N ALA A 250 0.05 12.63 1.17
CA ALA A 250 0.56 13.92 0.69
C ALA A 250 2.04 14.22 1.05
N LEU A 251 2.61 13.52 2.01
CA LEU A 251 4.03 13.62 2.38
C LEU A 251 4.88 12.44 1.87
N GLY A 252 4.28 11.50 1.17
CA GLY A 252 5.00 10.40 0.53
C GLY A 252 6.09 10.94 -0.38
N GLN A 253 7.33 10.39 -0.29
CA GLN A 253 8.50 10.77 -1.09
C GLN A 253 9.07 12.18 -0.80
N GLN A 254 8.35 13.03 -0.07
CA GLN A 254 8.75 14.42 0.22
C GLN A 254 9.46 14.56 1.57
N VAL A 255 9.45 13.52 2.39
CA VAL A 255 10.05 13.52 3.73
C VAL A 255 10.96 12.30 3.94
N ALA A 256 11.93 12.46 4.84
CA ALA A 256 12.67 11.34 5.42
C ALA A 256 12.32 11.23 6.90
N GLY A 257 12.08 10.00 7.36
CA GLY A 257 11.71 9.68 8.74
C GLY A 257 12.66 8.69 9.38
N LEU A 258 13.09 8.99 10.62
CA LEU A 258 13.79 8.07 11.50
C LEU A 258 12.89 7.72 12.66
N GLY A 259 12.58 6.43 12.84
CA GLY A 259 11.66 5.95 13.85
C GLY A 259 12.18 4.76 14.62
N ALA A 260 11.57 4.54 15.78
CA ALA A 260 11.76 3.35 16.61
C ALA A 260 10.41 2.69 16.88
N TYR A 261 10.38 1.36 16.88
CA TYR A 261 9.18 0.58 17.18
C TYR A 261 9.49 -0.59 18.10
N SER A 262 8.45 -1.08 18.76
CA SER A 262 8.51 -2.29 19.55
C SER A 262 7.24 -3.12 19.41
N LEU A 263 7.39 -4.45 19.50
CA LEU A 263 6.28 -5.40 19.60
C LEU A 263 6.49 -6.28 20.83
N TRP A 264 5.60 -6.17 21.82
CA TRP A 264 5.67 -6.84 23.11
C TRP A 264 4.78 -8.08 23.10
N ASP A 265 5.36 -9.26 23.38
CA ASP A 265 4.66 -10.55 23.43
C ASP A 265 3.71 -10.77 22.23
N ASN A 266 4.10 -10.30 21.06
CA ASN A 266 3.26 -10.31 19.85
C ASN A 266 1.84 -9.71 20.05
N THR A 267 1.68 -8.80 21.01
CA THR A 267 0.37 -8.24 21.41
C THR A 267 0.33 -6.72 21.31
N LEU A 268 1.29 -6.00 21.91
CA LEU A 268 1.31 -4.54 21.93
C LEU A 268 2.39 -4.03 20.97
N TYR A 269 1.96 -3.30 19.94
CA TYR A 269 2.85 -2.57 19.05
C TYR A 269 2.88 -1.10 19.42
N THR A 270 4.07 -0.51 19.46
CA THR A 270 4.27 0.93 19.62
C THR A 270 5.31 1.44 18.63
N GLU A 271 5.14 2.66 18.12
CA GLU A 271 6.05 3.31 17.21
C GLU A 271 6.04 4.81 17.42
N VAL A 272 7.22 5.43 17.27
CA VAL A 272 7.42 6.86 17.12
C VAL A 272 8.42 7.14 15.99
N THR A 273 8.10 8.08 15.12
CA THR A 273 8.96 8.45 13.99
C THR A 273 9.02 9.97 13.85
N ALA A 274 10.20 10.50 13.61
CA ALA A 274 10.46 11.91 13.35
C ALA A 274 10.69 12.11 11.86
N TYR A 275 9.82 12.88 11.19
CA TYR A 275 9.92 13.19 9.75
C TYR A 275 10.40 14.61 9.51
N ARG A 276 11.12 14.80 8.42
CA ARG A 276 11.53 16.11 7.93
C ARG A 276 11.74 16.08 6.42
N SER A 277 11.35 17.15 5.72
CA SER A 277 11.70 17.37 4.31
C SER A 277 13.03 18.08 4.17
N ALA A 278 13.63 18.01 2.97
CA ALA A 278 14.74 18.86 2.60
C ALA A 278 14.25 20.32 2.48
N PRO A 279 15.06 21.33 2.85
CA PRO A 279 14.77 22.72 2.53
C PRO A 279 14.72 22.93 1.02
N GLN A 280 13.92 23.89 0.55
CA GLN A 280 13.89 24.27 -0.85
C GLN A 280 15.29 24.65 -1.34
N GLY A 281 15.73 24.13 -2.49
CA GLY A 281 17.07 24.37 -3.06
C GLY A 281 18.17 23.46 -2.53
N SER A 282 17.89 22.55 -1.57
CA SER A 282 18.78 21.44 -1.24
C SER A 282 18.51 20.24 -2.16
N THR A 283 19.32 19.17 -2.03
CA THR A 283 19.21 17.97 -2.86
C THR A 283 17.74 17.50 -2.91
N GLU A 284 17.10 17.73 -4.04
CA GLU A 284 15.73 17.29 -4.26
C GLU A 284 15.67 15.76 -4.31
N PRO A 285 14.60 15.14 -3.80
CA PRO A 285 14.28 13.78 -4.16
C PRO A 285 14.19 13.67 -5.70
N LEU A 286 14.30 12.47 -6.26
CA LEU A 286 14.22 12.24 -7.71
C LEU A 286 12.90 12.74 -8.32
N ASP A 287 11.89 12.97 -7.51
CA ASP A 287 10.65 13.65 -7.87
C ASP A 287 10.78 15.15 -7.58
N ALA A 288 10.96 15.93 -8.65
CA ALA A 288 11.08 17.39 -8.59
C ALA A 288 9.78 18.12 -8.21
N SER A 289 8.65 17.39 -8.03
CA SER A 289 7.35 17.95 -7.66
C SER A 289 7.16 18.12 -6.15
N ALA A 290 8.16 17.84 -5.32
CA ALA A 290 8.09 18.00 -3.87
C ALA A 290 7.72 19.44 -3.48
N SER A 291 6.43 19.65 -3.19
CA SER A 291 5.87 20.97 -2.89
C SER A 291 5.81 21.29 -1.39
N ASN A 292 5.98 20.27 -0.52
CA ASN A 292 5.80 20.41 0.91
C ASN A 292 7.13 20.51 1.66
N VAL A 293 7.50 21.70 2.08
CA VAL A 293 8.67 21.93 2.94
C VAL A 293 8.22 22.01 4.40
N THR A 294 8.78 21.16 5.25
CA THR A 294 8.40 21.10 6.67
C THR A 294 9.10 22.17 7.50
N LYS A 295 8.34 22.83 8.38
CA LYS A 295 8.89 23.68 9.44
C LYS A 295 9.24 22.83 10.65
N GLY A 296 10.49 22.42 10.74
CA GLY A 296 10.98 21.58 11.85
C GLY A 296 10.66 20.10 11.62
N VAL A 297 10.43 19.38 12.69
CA VAL A 297 10.18 17.93 12.69
C VAL A 297 8.70 17.66 12.80
N ILE A 298 8.21 16.69 12.03
CA ILE A 298 6.87 16.13 12.12
C ILE A 298 6.94 14.88 13.00
N PRO A 299 6.41 14.89 14.22
CA PRO A 299 6.30 13.70 15.06
C PRO A 299 5.14 12.82 14.57
N TYR A 300 5.43 11.58 14.21
CA TYR A 300 4.44 10.52 13.95
C TYR A 300 4.46 9.51 15.08
N TRP A 301 3.31 8.94 15.40
CA TRP A 301 3.16 7.90 16.39
C TRP A 301 2.12 6.87 15.97
N ARG A 302 2.29 5.61 16.44
CA ARG A 302 1.32 4.54 16.31
C ARG A 302 1.33 3.64 17.55
N VAL A 303 0.14 3.26 18.00
CA VAL A 303 -0.07 2.23 19.04
C VAL A 303 -1.13 1.28 18.55
N ALA A 304 -0.89 -0.02 18.65
CA ALA A 304 -1.88 -1.03 18.27
C ALA A 304 -1.84 -2.22 19.25
N LEU A 305 -3.01 -2.74 19.54
CA LEU A 305 -3.19 -4.01 20.27
C LEU A 305 -3.64 -5.05 19.25
N GLN A 306 -2.99 -6.20 19.26
CA GLN A 306 -3.36 -7.33 18.41
C GLN A 306 -3.51 -8.61 19.23
N HIS A 307 -4.34 -9.51 18.73
CA HIS A 307 -4.51 -10.84 19.27
C HIS A 307 -4.58 -11.86 18.15
N ALA A 308 -3.76 -12.90 18.23
CA ALA A 308 -3.73 -14.03 17.29
C ALA A 308 -4.28 -15.28 17.96
N GLY A 309 -5.50 -15.68 17.59
CA GLY A 309 -6.07 -16.98 17.96
C GLY A 309 -5.79 -18.03 16.87
N ALA A 310 -6.26 -19.26 17.08
CA ALA A 310 -6.03 -20.37 16.16
C ALA A 310 -6.65 -20.15 14.75
N THR A 311 -7.79 -19.49 14.67
CA THR A 311 -8.53 -19.24 13.42
C THR A 311 -8.90 -17.78 13.23
N THR A 312 -8.75 -16.96 14.25
CA THR A 312 -9.17 -15.56 14.25
C THR A 312 -8.01 -14.68 14.70
N TYR A 313 -7.79 -13.62 13.96
CA TYR A 313 -6.86 -12.57 14.30
C TYR A 313 -7.63 -11.26 14.42
N GLY A 314 -7.27 -10.42 15.41
CA GLY A 314 -7.87 -9.10 15.60
C GLY A 314 -6.82 -8.06 15.94
N MET A 315 -7.03 -6.83 15.49
CA MET A 315 -6.23 -5.67 15.84
C MET A 315 -7.13 -4.45 16.01
N ILE A 316 -6.79 -3.61 16.97
CA ILE A 316 -7.29 -2.24 17.11
C ILE A 316 -6.10 -1.33 17.36
N GLY A 317 -6.07 -0.17 16.68
CA GLY A 317 -4.95 0.74 16.74
C GLY A 317 -5.36 2.20 16.66
N THR A 318 -4.37 3.04 16.88
CA THR A 318 -4.45 4.49 16.74
C THR A 318 -3.11 5.01 16.23
N TYR A 319 -3.14 6.04 15.40
CA TYR A 319 -1.95 6.69 14.85
C TYR A 319 -2.22 8.15 14.50
N GLY A 320 -1.16 8.92 14.31
CA GLY A 320 -1.30 10.29 13.90
C GLY A 320 0.02 11.02 13.78
N PHE A 321 -0.05 12.27 13.38
CA PHE A 321 1.09 13.18 13.36
C PHE A 321 0.66 14.64 13.47
N ALA A 322 1.65 15.55 13.67
CA ALA A 322 1.45 16.99 13.62
C ALA A 322 2.50 17.62 12.70
N ALA A 323 2.05 18.27 11.63
CA ALA A 323 2.89 18.85 10.60
C ALA A 323 2.70 20.36 10.49
N ARG A 324 3.79 21.07 10.27
CA ARG A 324 3.80 22.49 9.85
C ARG A 324 4.50 22.60 8.53
N LEU A 325 3.82 23.12 7.52
CA LEU A 325 4.31 23.16 6.15
C LEU A 325 4.40 24.59 5.63
N TYR A 326 5.49 24.87 4.90
CA TYR A 326 5.61 26.09 4.09
C TYR A 326 5.08 25.77 2.69
N PRO A 327 3.92 26.27 2.27
CA PRO A 327 3.39 25.95 0.93
C PRO A 327 4.09 26.73 -0.18
N GLN A 328 4.81 27.80 0.16
CA GLN A 328 5.42 28.73 -0.80
C GLN A 328 6.88 29.05 -0.44
N GLY A 329 7.69 28.04 -0.14
CA GLY A 329 9.10 28.27 0.13
C GLY A 329 9.58 27.70 1.47
N VAL A 330 10.52 28.38 2.13
CA VAL A 330 11.19 27.90 3.36
C VAL A 330 11.05 28.89 4.52
N SER A 331 10.26 29.93 4.37
CA SER A 331 10.07 31.01 5.35
C SER A 331 8.67 31.60 5.23
N GLY A 332 8.24 32.36 6.23
CA GLY A 332 6.93 32.98 6.28
C GLY A 332 5.93 32.22 7.13
N PRO A 333 4.61 32.46 6.93
CA PRO A 333 3.57 31.68 7.61
C PRO A 333 3.54 30.24 7.14
N THR A 334 3.06 29.35 7.99
CA THR A 334 2.87 27.93 7.69
C THR A 334 1.39 27.57 7.69
N ASN A 335 1.05 26.49 7.01
CA ASN A 335 -0.17 25.76 7.27
C ASN A 335 0.15 24.63 8.25
N ASP A 336 -0.66 24.52 9.30
CA ASP A 336 -0.48 23.56 10.38
C ASP A 336 -1.57 22.49 10.29
N TYR A 337 -1.17 21.22 10.35
CA TYR A 337 -2.04 20.05 10.23
C TYR A 337 -1.83 19.14 11.44
N THR A 338 -2.93 18.61 11.97
CA THR A 338 -2.90 17.61 13.04
C THR A 338 -3.86 16.49 12.72
N ASP A 339 -3.31 15.32 12.42
CA ASP A 339 -4.06 14.12 12.09
C ASP A 339 -4.06 13.15 13.26
N ALA A 340 -5.23 12.65 13.59
CA ALA A 340 -5.43 11.57 14.54
C ALA A 340 -6.35 10.53 13.92
N ALA A 341 -5.99 9.26 14.04
CA ALA A 341 -6.71 8.15 13.44
C ALA A 341 -6.94 7.01 14.42
N VAL A 342 -8.02 6.27 14.19
CA VAL A 342 -8.28 4.97 14.80
C VAL A 342 -8.51 3.97 13.69
N ASP A 343 -8.02 2.74 13.89
CA ASP A 343 -8.15 1.66 12.92
C ASP A 343 -8.40 0.31 13.59
N ALA A 344 -8.97 -0.61 12.82
CA ALA A 344 -9.22 -1.96 13.28
C ALA A 344 -9.16 -2.95 12.11
N GLN A 345 -8.74 -4.17 12.42
CA GLN A 345 -8.74 -5.29 11.48
C GLN A 345 -9.19 -6.55 12.19
N ILE A 346 -9.98 -7.36 11.48
CA ILE A 346 -10.34 -8.72 11.90
C ILE A 346 -10.12 -9.67 10.74
N GLU A 347 -9.56 -10.84 11.02
CA GLU A 347 -9.35 -11.93 10.08
C GLU A 347 -9.95 -13.21 10.66
N ASN A 348 -10.57 -14.00 9.80
CA ASN A 348 -11.08 -15.33 10.18
C ASN A 348 -10.74 -16.35 9.09
N HIS A 349 -10.12 -17.43 9.51
CA HIS A 349 -9.69 -18.54 8.66
C HIS A 349 -10.52 -19.78 8.96
N SER A 350 -11.16 -20.34 7.96
CA SER A 350 -11.93 -21.59 8.06
C SER A 350 -11.59 -22.51 6.89
N GLY A 351 -10.65 -23.41 7.10
CA GLY A 351 -10.09 -24.25 6.03
C GLY A 351 -9.39 -23.38 4.98
N ALA A 352 -9.84 -23.47 3.71
CA ALA A 352 -9.30 -22.68 2.61
C ALA A 352 -9.91 -21.27 2.48
N ARG A 353 -10.89 -20.93 3.33
CA ARG A 353 -11.64 -19.67 3.24
C ARG A 353 -11.09 -18.66 4.23
N THR A 354 -10.96 -17.43 3.79
CA THR A 354 -10.53 -16.33 4.63
C THR A 354 -11.49 -15.15 4.50
N TRP A 355 -11.85 -14.55 5.64
CA TRP A 355 -12.57 -13.30 5.75
C TRP A 355 -11.66 -12.26 6.39
N ILE A 356 -11.61 -11.06 5.81
CA ILE A 356 -10.80 -9.97 6.33
C ILE A 356 -11.65 -8.70 6.31
N GLY A 357 -11.91 -8.15 7.50
CA GLY A 357 -12.58 -6.87 7.67
C GLY A 357 -11.60 -5.81 8.14
N ARG A 358 -11.70 -4.59 7.60
CA ARG A 358 -10.90 -3.43 8.00
C ARG A 358 -11.74 -2.19 8.09
N ALA A 359 -11.36 -1.32 9.02
CA ALA A 359 -11.89 0.02 9.14
C ALA A 359 -10.78 0.98 9.57
N ALA A 360 -10.80 2.19 9.03
CA ALA A 360 -9.94 3.29 9.46
C ALA A 360 -10.72 4.60 9.40
N PHE A 361 -10.60 5.40 10.45
CA PHE A 361 -11.15 6.74 10.54
C PHE A 361 -10.02 7.71 10.88
N ILE A 362 -9.87 8.75 10.07
CA ILE A 362 -8.87 9.81 10.24
C ILE A 362 -9.63 11.12 10.47
N HIS A 363 -9.21 11.90 11.45
CA HIS A 363 -9.66 13.27 11.69
C HIS A 363 -8.48 14.20 11.63
N GLU A 364 -8.56 15.20 10.77
CA GLU A 364 -7.56 16.24 10.58
C GLU A 364 -8.10 17.58 11.01
N ARG A 365 -7.28 18.34 11.73
CA ARG A 365 -7.46 19.77 12.01
C ARG A 365 -6.42 20.56 11.24
N GLN A 366 -6.84 21.61 10.59
CA GLN A 366 -6.02 22.49 9.78
C GLN A 366 -6.05 23.92 10.32
N THR A 367 -4.88 24.60 10.33
CA THR A 367 -4.80 26.05 10.52
C THR A 367 -4.03 26.62 9.32
N LEU A 368 -4.75 27.23 8.39
CA LEU A 368 -4.28 27.60 7.05
C LEU A 368 -3.73 29.03 7.01
N SER A 369 -2.80 29.36 7.93
CA SER A 369 -2.27 30.72 8.06
C SER A 369 -1.51 31.21 6.83
N ALA A 370 -0.83 30.32 6.11
CA ALA A 370 -0.13 30.68 4.89
C ALA A 370 -1.12 30.94 3.73
N PHE A 371 -2.14 30.10 3.57
CA PHE A 371 -3.11 30.22 2.50
C PHE A 371 -4.03 31.44 2.68
N THR A 372 -4.45 31.72 3.93
CA THR A 372 -5.28 32.90 4.22
C THR A 372 -4.48 34.22 4.13
N ALA A 373 -3.15 34.19 4.36
CA ALA A 373 -2.28 35.36 4.23
C ALA A 373 -1.76 35.57 2.80
N ALA A 374 -1.97 34.63 1.88
CA ALA A 374 -1.55 34.75 0.49
C ALA A 374 -2.29 35.89 -0.24
N ALA A 375 -1.68 36.45 -1.30
CA ALA A 375 -2.30 37.50 -2.09
C ALA A 375 -2.22 37.15 -3.60
N PRO A 376 -3.32 36.70 -4.23
CA PRO A 376 -4.66 36.51 -3.65
C PRO A 376 -4.69 35.38 -2.61
N ALA A 377 -5.68 35.40 -1.71
CA ALA A 377 -5.88 34.35 -0.71
C ALA A 377 -6.15 32.98 -1.41
N GLU A 378 -5.57 31.92 -0.86
CA GLU A 378 -5.70 30.54 -1.34
C GLU A 378 -6.68 29.70 -0.50
N ALA A 379 -7.13 30.24 0.65
CA ALA A 379 -8.22 29.71 1.47
C ALA A 379 -9.06 30.86 2.06
N GLU A 380 -10.35 30.59 2.24
CA GLU A 380 -11.29 31.53 2.89
C GLU A 380 -11.20 31.43 4.41
N ASN A 381 -11.07 30.22 4.93
CA ASN A 381 -11.09 29.93 6.35
C ASN A 381 -9.70 29.72 6.92
N LEU A 382 -9.42 30.32 8.09
CA LEU A 382 -8.18 30.09 8.83
C LEU A 382 -8.15 28.66 9.44
N ASN A 383 -9.28 28.21 9.98
CA ASN A 383 -9.37 26.91 10.66
C ASN A 383 -10.36 26.01 9.94
N GLU A 384 -9.91 24.82 9.59
CA GLU A 384 -10.70 23.81 8.90
C GLU A 384 -10.56 22.44 9.52
N THR A 385 -11.44 21.52 9.15
CA THR A 385 -11.37 20.12 9.52
C THR A 385 -11.69 19.23 8.33
N LEU A 386 -11.02 18.09 8.27
CA LEU A 386 -11.36 16.98 7.38
C LEU A 386 -11.51 15.70 8.19
N SER A 387 -12.40 14.82 7.77
CA SER A 387 -12.55 13.49 8.34
C SER A 387 -12.74 12.48 7.22
N THR A 388 -11.97 11.39 7.24
CA THR A 388 -12.04 10.31 6.26
C THR A 388 -12.40 9.01 6.98
N LEU A 389 -13.41 8.30 6.49
CA LEU A 389 -13.78 6.95 6.89
C LEU A 389 -13.56 6.01 5.71
N ARG A 390 -12.83 4.92 5.92
CA ARG A 390 -12.68 3.81 4.97
C ARG A 390 -12.98 2.51 5.66
N THR A 391 -13.79 1.69 5.03
CA THR A 391 -14.08 0.32 5.49
C THR A 391 -14.06 -0.62 4.31
N ASN A 392 -13.59 -1.84 4.51
CA ASN A 392 -13.69 -2.89 3.51
C ASN A 392 -13.81 -4.26 4.15
N ILE A 393 -14.43 -5.17 3.40
CA ILE A 393 -14.48 -6.58 3.71
C ILE A 393 -14.04 -7.37 2.48
N THR A 394 -13.11 -8.28 2.68
CA THR A 394 -12.61 -9.19 1.65
C THR A 394 -12.98 -10.61 2.01
N PHE A 395 -13.53 -11.36 1.05
CA PHE A 395 -13.76 -12.78 1.14
C PHE A 395 -12.89 -13.52 0.12
N GLU A 396 -12.06 -14.42 0.60
CA GLU A 396 -11.24 -15.32 -0.21
C GLU A 396 -11.76 -16.75 -0.05
N PRO A 397 -12.58 -17.26 -1.00
CA PRO A 397 -13.02 -18.65 -0.99
C PRO A 397 -11.87 -19.64 -1.20
N SER A 398 -10.79 -19.18 -1.78
CA SER A 398 -9.53 -19.90 -2.00
C SER A 398 -8.41 -18.92 -2.34
N LEU A 399 -7.16 -19.37 -2.40
CA LEU A 399 -6.02 -18.55 -2.82
C LEU A 399 -6.13 -17.97 -4.25
N ARG A 400 -7.10 -18.44 -5.05
CA ARG A 400 -7.27 -18.00 -6.45
C ARG A 400 -8.26 -16.87 -6.62
N TYR A 401 -9.19 -16.69 -5.70
CA TYR A 401 -10.28 -15.74 -5.85
C TYR A 401 -10.38 -14.84 -4.62
N ALA A 402 -10.60 -13.56 -4.85
CA ALA A 402 -10.92 -12.62 -3.80
C ALA A 402 -12.06 -11.70 -4.25
N LEU A 403 -13.00 -11.48 -3.34
CA LEU A 403 -14.11 -10.55 -3.49
C LEU A 403 -13.98 -9.50 -2.41
N THR A 404 -13.87 -8.25 -2.79
CA THR A 404 -13.78 -7.13 -1.84
C THR A 404 -14.90 -6.15 -2.08
N ALA A 405 -15.56 -5.74 -1.01
CA ALA A 405 -16.48 -4.62 -1.00
C ALA A 405 -15.98 -3.58 0.02
N GLY A 406 -16.03 -2.30 -0.35
CA GLY A 406 -15.60 -1.20 0.48
C GLY A 406 -16.53 -0.01 0.42
N TYR A 407 -16.46 0.81 1.46
CA TYR A 407 -17.12 2.11 1.56
C TYR A 407 -16.08 3.16 1.94
N PHE A 408 -16.19 4.34 1.36
CA PHE A 408 -15.35 5.48 1.71
C PHE A 408 -16.20 6.76 1.79
N GLN A 409 -15.78 7.64 2.70
CA GLN A 409 -16.39 8.95 2.90
C GLN A 409 -15.33 9.94 3.37
N THR A 410 -15.34 11.14 2.78
CA THR A 410 -14.64 12.32 3.26
C THR A 410 -15.65 13.39 3.58
N THR A 411 -15.52 14.05 4.73
CA THR A 411 -16.34 15.19 5.15
C THR A 411 -15.45 16.27 5.76
N GLY A 412 -15.83 17.53 5.63
CA GLY A 412 -15.02 18.60 6.18
C GLY A 412 -15.68 19.98 6.06
N THR A 413 -14.96 20.98 6.50
CA THR A 413 -15.34 22.40 6.40
C THR A 413 -15.43 22.79 4.93
N SER A 414 -16.42 23.59 4.58
CA SER A 414 -16.55 24.15 3.23
C SER A 414 -15.72 25.43 3.12
N ASP A 415 -14.95 25.55 2.05
CA ASP A 415 -14.15 26.71 1.69
C ASP A 415 -14.27 26.98 0.19
N ALA A 416 -14.82 28.15 -0.17
CA ALA A 416 -15.15 28.48 -1.55
C ALA A 416 -13.90 28.85 -2.39
N ILE A 417 -12.78 29.15 -1.76
CA ILE A 417 -11.50 29.44 -2.41
C ILE A 417 -10.70 28.14 -2.55
N LEU A 418 -10.50 27.42 -1.45
CA LEU A 418 -9.70 26.17 -1.44
C LEU A 418 -10.31 25.09 -2.33
N PHE A 419 -11.64 24.95 -2.32
CA PHE A 419 -12.38 24.02 -3.16
C PHE A 419 -13.16 24.74 -4.27
N ALA A 420 -12.54 25.71 -4.94
CA ALA A 420 -13.19 26.52 -5.96
C ALA A 420 -13.80 25.66 -7.10
N PRO A 421 -14.86 26.17 -7.76
CA PRO A 421 -15.42 25.49 -8.93
C PRO A 421 -14.40 25.30 -10.05
N ALA A 422 -14.29 24.08 -10.54
CA ALA A 422 -13.47 23.74 -11.70
C ALA A 422 -14.05 22.48 -12.38
N PRO A 423 -14.02 22.39 -13.73
CA PRO A 423 -14.49 21.19 -14.43
C PRO A 423 -13.82 19.92 -13.90
N VAL A 424 -14.62 18.93 -13.52
CA VAL A 424 -14.22 17.61 -12.98
C VAL A 424 -13.65 17.65 -11.56
N THR A 425 -12.73 18.56 -11.24
CA THR A 425 -11.94 18.55 -10.00
C THR A 425 -12.49 19.45 -8.91
N GLY A 426 -13.21 20.51 -9.28
CA GLY A 426 -13.68 21.53 -8.31
C GLY A 426 -14.95 21.17 -7.58
N SER A 427 -15.40 22.13 -6.73
CA SER A 427 -16.65 22.06 -5.98
C SER A 427 -17.47 23.33 -6.22
N ARG A 428 -18.71 23.18 -6.71
CA ARG A 428 -19.65 24.31 -6.84
C ARG A 428 -20.08 24.90 -5.49
N THR A 429 -20.02 24.11 -4.45
CA THR A 429 -20.48 24.48 -3.10
C THR A 429 -19.34 24.82 -2.16
N GLY A 430 -18.08 24.77 -2.65
CA GLY A 430 -16.90 24.90 -1.79
C GLY A 430 -16.71 23.72 -0.81
N SER A 431 -17.50 22.65 -0.92
CA SER A 431 -17.51 21.57 0.06
C SER A 431 -16.59 20.43 -0.38
N PRO A 432 -15.74 19.88 0.53
CA PRO A 432 -14.87 18.72 0.26
C PRO A 432 -15.62 17.39 0.29
N ASN A 433 -16.90 17.39 0.70
CA ASN A 433 -17.64 16.18 1.03
C ASN A 433 -17.78 15.23 -0.17
N SER A 434 -17.30 14.01 0.01
CA SER A 434 -17.42 12.96 -1.01
C SER A 434 -17.68 11.61 -0.35
N ARG A 435 -18.45 10.75 -0.99
CA ARG A 435 -18.71 9.39 -0.53
C ARG A 435 -19.12 8.46 -1.65
N GLY A 436 -18.78 7.21 -1.47
CA GLY A 436 -19.07 6.17 -2.44
C GLY A 436 -18.75 4.78 -1.94
N GLY A 437 -18.73 3.84 -2.84
CA GLY A 437 -18.34 2.48 -2.56
C GLY A 437 -17.47 1.92 -3.67
N ILE A 438 -16.83 0.81 -3.37
CA ILE A 438 -15.94 0.10 -4.27
C ILE A 438 -16.20 -1.40 -4.15
N GLY A 439 -16.32 -2.06 -5.30
CA GLY A 439 -16.35 -3.51 -5.40
C GLY A 439 -15.18 -3.99 -6.24
N GLU A 440 -14.54 -5.08 -5.85
CA GLU A 440 -13.46 -5.69 -6.62
C GLU A 440 -13.61 -7.21 -6.64
N LEU A 441 -13.52 -7.79 -7.83
CA LEU A 441 -13.34 -9.22 -8.07
C LEU A 441 -11.91 -9.44 -8.57
N ALA A 442 -11.12 -10.22 -7.84
CA ALA A 442 -9.76 -10.58 -8.24
C ALA A 442 -9.65 -12.09 -8.50
N VAL A 443 -8.85 -12.43 -9.50
CA VAL A 443 -8.49 -13.81 -9.87
C VAL A 443 -6.97 -13.90 -9.94
N ASN A 444 -6.38 -14.79 -9.16
CA ASN A 444 -4.94 -15.06 -9.11
C ASN A 444 -4.65 -16.43 -9.76
N PRO A 445 -4.45 -16.52 -11.09
CA PRO A 445 -4.14 -17.79 -11.75
C PRO A 445 -2.83 -18.41 -11.23
N TRP A 446 -1.88 -17.53 -10.93
CA TRP A 446 -0.60 -17.83 -10.28
C TRP A 446 -0.40 -16.85 -9.12
N GLN A 447 0.46 -17.18 -8.17
CA GLN A 447 0.67 -16.37 -6.97
C GLN A 447 1.30 -14.99 -7.25
N ASN A 448 1.94 -14.81 -8.40
CA ASN A 448 2.57 -13.58 -8.85
C ASN A 448 1.77 -12.85 -9.95
N THR A 449 0.53 -13.28 -10.22
CA THR A 449 -0.31 -12.72 -11.27
C THR A 449 -1.72 -12.51 -10.76
N ARG A 450 -2.26 -11.30 -10.96
CA ARG A 450 -3.61 -10.92 -10.54
C ARG A 450 -4.32 -10.24 -11.69
N PHE A 451 -5.49 -10.76 -12.06
CA PHE A 451 -6.48 -10.08 -12.85
C PHE A 451 -7.55 -9.54 -11.90
N ALA A 452 -7.94 -8.30 -12.05
CA ALA A 452 -9.02 -7.76 -11.24
C ALA A 452 -9.95 -6.87 -12.05
N LEU A 453 -11.21 -6.89 -11.63
CA LEU A 453 -12.26 -6.00 -12.11
C LEU A 453 -12.76 -5.21 -10.91
N GLN A 454 -12.57 -3.90 -10.95
CA GLN A 454 -12.93 -2.97 -9.89
C GLN A 454 -14.00 -2.02 -10.38
N TYR A 455 -15.01 -1.75 -9.56
CA TYR A 455 -16.03 -0.75 -9.83
C TYR A 455 -16.14 0.21 -8.65
N ILE A 456 -15.85 1.48 -8.90
CA ILE A 456 -16.00 2.58 -7.94
C ILE A 456 -17.23 3.35 -8.31
N PHE A 457 -18.09 3.65 -7.33
CA PHE A 457 -19.26 4.49 -7.54
C PHE A 457 -19.33 5.60 -6.50
N TYR A 458 -19.82 6.76 -6.91
CA TYR A 458 -19.97 7.95 -6.07
C TYR A 458 -21.46 8.30 -5.92
N THR A 459 -21.91 8.49 -4.69
CA THR A 459 -23.24 9.04 -4.37
C THR A 459 -23.16 10.53 -4.09
N LEU A 460 -21.99 11.03 -3.68
CA LEU A 460 -21.64 12.42 -3.48
C LEU A 460 -20.19 12.63 -3.95
N PHE A 461 -19.92 13.74 -4.64
CA PHE A 461 -18.58 14.09 -5.11
C PHE A 461 -18.39 15.58 -4.98
N ASN A 462 -17.34 16.03 -4.27
CA ASN A 462 -17.00 17.42 -4.01
C ASN A 462 -18.23 18.26 -3.64
N GLY A 463 -19.00 17.79 -2.66
CA GLY A 463 -20.11 18.53 -2.03
C GLY A 463 -21.49 18.35 -2.68
N ALA A 464 -21.62 17.73 -3.85
CA ALA A 464 -22.94 17.57 -4.46
C ALA A 464 -23.09 16.27 -5.26
N SER A 465 -24.32 15.80 -5.42
CA SER A 465 -24.66 14.66 -6.30
C SER A 465 -24.88 15.10 -7.75
N ASN A 466 -25.33 16.33 -7.98
CA ASN A 466 -25.61 16.89 -9.31
C ASN A 466 -24.89 18.22 -9.49
N ASN A 467 -24.33 18.42 -10.69
CA ASN A 467 -23.61 19.65 -11.05
C ASN A 467 -22.64 20.08 -9.95
N TYR A 468 -21.82 19.11 -9.49
CA TYR A 468 -20.93 19.36 -8.35
C TYR A 468 -19.78 20.33 -8.71
N ASP A 469 -19.33 20.31 -9.97
CA ASP A 469 -18.20 21.05 -10.53
C ASP A 469 -18.58 22.42 -11.13
N ALA A 470 -19.85 22.82 -11.05
CA ALA A 470 -20.44 23.97 -11.75
C ALA A 470 -20.44 23.87 -13.29
N ALA A 471 -19.90 22.79 -13.88
CA ALA A 471 -19.86 22.51 -15.31
C ALA A 471 -20.90 21.44 -15.74
N GLY A 472 -21.83 21.09 -14.86
CA GLY A 472 -22.94 20.17 -15.12
C GLY A 472 -22.60 18.68 -14.91
N ARG A 473 -21.47 18.37 -14.27
CA ARG A 473 -21.07 16.98 -13.99
C ARG A 473 -21.76 16.46 -12.73
N LYS A 474 -22.27 15.24 -12.78
CA LYS A 474 -22.86 14.53 -11.64
C LYS A 474 -21.81 13.68 -10.92
N ALA A 475 -22.00 13.41 -9.63
CA ALA A 475 -21.16 12.46 -8.90
C ALA A 475 -21.08 11.10 -9.62
N ALA A 476 -22.20 10.57 -10.07
CA ALA A 476 -22.27 9.30 -10.80
C ALA A 476 -21.57 9.31 -12.18
N ASP A 477 -21.28 10.48 -12.75
CA ASP A 477 -20.50 10.59 -13.99
C ASP A 477 -19.04 10.17 -13.79
N ASN A 478 -18.57 10.17 -12.54
CA ASN A 478 -17.22 9.74 -12.13
C ASN A 478 -17.16 8.24 -11.76
N ASN A 479 -18.30 7.51 -11.80
CA ASN A 479 -18.26 6.07 -11.56
C ASN A 479 -17.32 5.43 -12.55
N THR A 480 -16.41 4.59 -12.04
CA THR A 480 -15.28 4.06 -12.80
C THR A 480 -15.30 2.54 -12.79
N LEU A 481 -15.23 1.96 -13.99
CA LEU A 481 -14.87 0.56 -14.18
C LEU A 481 -13.38 0.51 -14.49
N PHE A 482 -12.62 -0.24 -13.70
CA PHE A 482 -11.20 -0.44 -13.87
C PHE A 482 -10.90 -1.93 -13.92
N ALA A 483 -10.44 -2.42 -15.07
CA ALA A 483 -9.97 -3.78 -15.24
C ALA A 483 -8.45 -3.76 -15.36
N TYR A 484 -7.74 -4.54 -14.53
CA TYR A 484 -6.29 -4.51 -14.53
C TYR A 484 -5.66 -5.89 -14.45
N LEU A 485 -4.46 -6.00 -15.02
CA LEU A 485 -3.52 -7.08 -14.84
C LEU A 485 -2.33 -6.54 -14.03
N TRP A 486 -2.04 -7.21 -12.94
CA TRP A 486 -0.85 -7.01 -12.13
C TRP A 486 0.01 -8.27 -12.22
N PHE A 487 1.30 -8.10 -12.50
CA PHE A 487 2.26 -9.19 -12.64
C PHE A 487 3.59 -8.81 -11.98
N ALA A 488 4.13 -9.68 -11.11
CA ALA A 488 5.41 -9.48 -10.44
C ALA A 488 6.37 -10.65 -10.69
N PHE A 489 7.67 -10.38 -10.84
CA PHE A 489 8.69 -11.37 -11.13
C PHE A 489 10.07 -10.99 -10.57
#